data_969f60615e491a80ff4fb2e4bdd5d6a1
#
_entry.id   969f60615e491a80ff4fb2e4bdd5d6a1
#
_cell.length_a   1.000
_cell.length_b   1.000
_cell.length_c   1.000
_cell.angle_alpha   90.00
_cell.angle_beta   90.00
_cell.angle_gamma   90.00
#
_symmetry.space_group_name_H-M   'P 1'
#
loop_
_entity.id
_entity.type
_entity.pdbx_description
1 polymer ?
#
loop_
_entity_poly.entity_id
_entity_poly.type
_entity_poly.pdbx_seq_one_letter_code
_entity_poly.pdbx_strand_id
1 'polypeptide(L)'
;MTKQQIDVRNKRRKEHDMLYATKIKMKYGCWNSQNPTEIDQIYIYDHGWYKKETLYDHLKENPKTIVVNISPYPYLIPMLSINREKYVRSNPDVYKRDDLLDLPRE
;
A
#
# COMPACT_ATOMS: atom_id res chain seq x y z
N MET A 1 -4.13 -6.86 -20.57
CA MET A 1 -4.03 -7.04 -20.24
C MET A 1 -3.71 -7.30 -19.77
N THR A 2 -3.67 -6.82 -19.87
CA THR A 2 -3.45 -6.85 -19.42
C THR A 2 -2.99 -6.89 -18.97
N LYS A 3 -3.02 -6.56 -19.00
CA LYS A 3 -2.62 -6.31 -18.70
C LYS A 3 -1.98 -6.46 -18.47
N GLN A 4 -2.03 -6.25 -18.61
CA GLN A 4 -1.46 -6.14 -18.51
C GLN A 4 -0.87 -6.09 -18.67
N GLN A 5 -0.90 -5.81 -18.85
CA GLN A 5 -0.45 -5.60 -19.07
C GLN A 5 0.21 -5.25 -19.21
N ILE A 6 0.55 -5.03 -19.10
CA ILE A 6 1.08 -4.66 -19.37
C ILE A 6 1.95 -4.82 -19.82
N ASP A 7 2.32 -4.65 -20.29
CA ASP A 7 3.06 -4.81 -20.77
C ASP A 7 3.90 -4.69 -21.14
N VAL A 8 4.25 -4.65 -21.58
CA VAL A 8 5.07 -4.50 -21.94
C VAL A 8 5.64 -3.98 -22.34
N ARG A 9 5.80 -3.75 -22.43
CA ARG A 9 6.34 -3.09 -22.76
C ARG A 9 7.12 -2.34 -22.43
N ASN A 10 7.55 -1.99 -21.87
CA ASN A 10 8.18 -1.20 -21.41
C ASN A 10 8.90 -0.98 -20.46
N LYS A 11 9.50 -0.77 -20.39
CA LYS A 11 10.48 -0.85 -19.55
C LYS A 11 11.03 0.34 -19.05
N ARG A 12 11.47 1.18 -19.72
CA ARG A 12 11.89 2.43 -19.22
C ARG A 12 10.75 3.18 -18.64
N ARG A 13 9.62 2.60 -18.71
CA ARG A 13 8.47 3.17 -18.08
C ARG A 13 8.32 2.86 -16.64
N LYS A 14 9.37 2.28 -16.05
CA LYS A 14 9.27 1.88 -14.68
C LYS A 14 8.93 3.00 -13.75
N GLU A 15 9.50 4.15 -13.90
CA GLU A 15 9.16 5.22 -13.02
C GLU A 15 7.77 5.73 -13.26
N HIS A 16 7.20 5.43 -14.41
CA HIS A 16 5.82 5.79 -14.70
C HIS A 16 4.85 4.78 -14.16
N ASP A 17 5.36 3.68 -13.63
CA ASP A 17 4.52 2.63 -13.11
C ASP A 17 4.32 2.73 -11.61
N MET A 18 4.77 3.84 -11.00
CA MET A 18 4.59 4.04 -9.57
C MET A 18 3.11 4.11 -9.25
N LEU A 19 2.70 3.38 -8.21
CA LEU A 19 1.32 3.33 -7.77
C LEU A 19 1.16 4.20 -6.52
N TYR A 20 -0.06 4.71 -6.32
CA TYR A 20 -0.33 5.62 -5.22
C TYR A 20 -1.45 5.09 -4.36
N ALA A 21 -1.17 4.87 -3.06
CA ALA A 21 -2.20 4.53 -2.09
C ALA A 21 -2.84 5.83 -1.62
N THR A 22 -4.16 5.96 -1.80
CA THR A 22 -4.85 7.21 -1.53
C THR A 22 -5.94 7.12 -0.47
N LYS A 23 -6.43 5.91 -0.16
CA LYS A 23 -7.47 5.72 0.85
C LYS A 23 -7.28 4.37 1.50
N ILE A 24 -7.84 4.21 2.70
CA ILE A 24 -7.80 2.92 3.38
C ILE A 24 -9.20 2.56 3.88
N LYS A 25 -9.42 1.27 4.08
CA LYS A 25 -10.63 0.74 4.68
C LYS A 25 -10.22 -0.14 5.84
N MET A 26 -10.73 0.15 7.03
CA MET A 26 -10.35 -0.59 8.23
C MET A 26 -11.20 -1.86 8.36
N LYS A 27 -10.70 -2.83 9.11
CA LYS A 27 -11.50 -3.99 9.46
C LYS A 27 -12.74 -3.55 10.22
N TYR A 28 -13.78 -4.38 10.14
CA TYR A 28 -15.03 -4.08 10.84
C TYR A 28 -14.75 -3.81 12.32
N GLY A 29 -15.32 -2.73 12.81
CA GLY A 29 -15.15 -2.34 14.21
C GLY A 29 -13.85 -1.63 14.53
N CYS A 30 -12.97 -1.43 13.54
CA CYS A 30 -11.65 -0.84 13.77
C CYS A 30 -11.51 0.54 13.13
N TRP A 31 -12.63 1.25 12.98
CA TRP A 31 -12.63 2.52 12.23
C TRP A 31 -11.59 3.52 12.74
N ASN A 32 -11.39 3.61 14.05
CA ASN A 32 -10.47 4.58 14.63
C ASN A 32 -9.11 4.00 15.00
N SER A 33 -8.81 2.79 14.55
CA SER A 33 -7.58 2.14 14.94
C SER A 33 -6.35 2.85 14.40
N GLN A 34 -5.29 2.84 15.18
CA GLN A 34 -3.97 3.31 14.75
C GLN A 34 -3.01 2.15 14.52
N ASN A 35 -3.53 0.94 14.37
CA ASN A 35 -2.74 -0.26 14.17
C ASN A 35 -2.83 -0.66 12.69
N PRO A 36 -1.71 -0.66 11.95
CA PRO A 36 -1.78 -0.98 10.52
C PRO A 36 -2.23 -2.41 10.23
N THR A 37 -2.11 -3.34 11.19
CA THR A 37 -2.62 -4.69 10.97
C THR A 37 -4.16 -4.70 10.87
N GLU A 38 -4.83 -3.63 11.32
CA GLU A 38 -6.28 -3.55 11.28
C GLU A 38 -6.80 -2.85 10.05
N ILE A 39 -5.95 -2.51 9.12
CA ILE A 39 -6.36 -2.08 7.79
C ILE A 39 -6.79 -3.34 7.02
N ASP A 40 -7.95 -3.27 6.38
CA ASP A 40 -8.46 -4.39 5.59
C ASP A 40 -8.07 -4.24 4.13
N GLN A 41 -8.29 -3.07 3.56
CA GLN A 41 -8.02 -2.82 2.15
C GLN A 41 -7.41 -1.44 1.95
N ILE A 42 -6.69 -1.30 0.86
CA ILE A 42 -6.08 -0.03 0.48
C ILE A 42 -6.52 0.29 -0.94
N TYR A 43 -6.93 1.53 -1.18
CA TYR A 43 -7.30 1.97 -2.51
C TYR A 43 -6.05 2.46 -3.24
N ILE A 44 -5.80 1.86 -4.39
CA ILE A 44 -4.70 2.28 -5.26
C ILE A 44 -5.31 3.12 -6.36
N TYR A 45 -4.85 4.35 -6.46
CA TYR A 45 -5.42 5.33 -7.40
C TYR A 45 -5.46 4.73 -8.80
N ASP A 46 -6.60 4.88 -9.44
CA ASP A 46 -6.82 4.44 -10.82
C ASP A 46 -6.82 2.92 -11.00
N HIS A 47 -6.74 2.15 -9.91
CA HIS A 47 -6.74 0.68 -9.98
C HIS A 47 -7.81 0.04 -9.10
N GLY A 48 -8.16 0.64 -7.98
CA GLY A 48 -9.22 0.12 -7.13
C GLY A 48 -8.75 -0.36 -5.78
N TRP A 49 -9.64 -1.06 -5.09
CA TRP A 49 -9.41 -1.57 -3.75
C TRP A 49 -8.70 -2.90 -3.80
N TYR A 50 -7.67 -3.06 -2.96
CA TYR A 50 -6.95 -4.32 -2.83
C TYR A 50 -6.81 -4.67 -1.36
N LYS A 51 -6.91 -5.96 -1.05
CA LYS A 51 -6.66 -6.43 0.29
C LYS A 51 -5.19 -6.23 0.64
N LYS A 52 -4.94 -6.00 1.93
CA LYS A 52 -3.56 -5.78 2.37
C LYS A 52 -2.67 -6.98 2.07
N GLU A 53 -3.23 -8.20 2.15
CA GLU A 53 -2.47 -9.41 1.86
C GLU A 53 -2.02 -9.45 0.40
N THR A 54 -2.89 -8.99 -0.49
CA THR A 54 -2.56 -8.92 -1.91
C THR A 54 -1.42 -7.95 -2.15
N LEU A 55 -1.47 -6.81 -1.48
CA LEU A 55 -0.40 -5.81 -1.63
C LEU A 55 0.89 -6.30 -0.99
N TYR A 56 0.80 -7.04 0.12
CA TYR A 56 1.98 -7.65 0.72
C TYR A 56 2.70 -8.52 -0.30
N ASP A 57 1.96 -9.42 -0.96
CA ASP A 57 2.56 -10.33 -1.93
C ASP A 57 3.17 -9.57 -3.10
N HIS A 58 2.46 -8.55 -3.59
CA HIS A 58 2.96 -7.72 -4.67
C HIS A 58 4.28 -7.05 -4.30
N LEU A 59 4.36 -6.50 -3.10
CA LEU A 59 5.53 -5.73 -2.67
C LEU A 59 6.71 -6.62 -2.35
N LYS A 60 6.47 -7.89 -1.99
CA LYS A 60 7.58 -8.83 -1.81
C LYS A 60 8.29 -9.08 -3.14
N GLU A 61 7.54 -9.06 -4.23
CA GLU A 61 8.11 -9.29 -5.55
C GLU A 61 8.52 -8.02 -6.25
N ASN A 62 7.88 -6.90 -5.91
CA ASN A 62 8.11 -5.62 -6.58
C ASN A 62 8.25 -4.51 -5.54
N PRO A 63 9.37 -4.48 -4.81
CA PRO A 63 9.53 -3.48 -3.76
C PRO A 63 9.62 -2.08 -4.33
N LYS A 64 9.19 -1.11 -3.52
CA LYS A 64 9.30 0.31 -3.85
C LYS A 64 8.46 0.71 -5.06
N THR A 65 7.32 0.03 -5.27
CA THR A 65 6.45 0.35 -6.40
C THR A 65 5.16 1.06 -5.98
N ILE A 66 4.88 1.15 -4.68
CA ILE A 66 3.69 1.84 -4.19
C ILE A 66 4.12 2.86 -3.16
N VAL A 67 3.61 4.09 -3.29
CA VAL A 67 3.87 5.14 -2.31
C VAL A 67 2.56 5.56 -1.66
N VAL A 68 2.65 6.04 -0.43
CA VAL A 68 1.51 6.64 0.25
C VAL A 68 1.39 8.07 -0.25
N ASN A 69 0.18 8.48 -0.65
CA ASN A 69 -0.03 9.78 -1.27
C ASN A 69 -0.14 10.89 -0.23
N ILE A 70 0.85 10.97 0.64
CA ILE A 70 1.00 12.02 1.64
C ILE A 70 2.48 12.36 1.68
N SER A 71 2.80 13.65 1.55
CA SER A 71 4.20 14.08 1.61
C SER A 71 4.83 13.62 2.91
N PRO A 72 6.04 13.07 2.89
CA PRO A 72 7.02 13.03 1.81
C PRO A 72 6.89 11.82 0.87
N TYR A 73 5.72 11.23 0.76
CA TYR A 73 5.42 10.14 -0.17
C TYR A 73 6.26 8.90 0.11
N PRO A 74 6.19 8.37 1.33
CA PRO A 74 6.98 7.18 1.67
C PRO A 74 6.50 5.96 0.92
N TYR A 75 7.44 5.05 0.68
CA TYR A 75 7.07 3.77 0.08
C TYR A 75 6.23 2.94 1.02
N LEU A 76 5.35 2.15 0.44
CA LEU A 76 4.61 1.13 1.17
C LEU A 76 5.50 -0.09 1.26
N ILE A 77 5.61 -0.68 2.46
CA ILE A 77 6.47 -1.84 2.65
C ILE A 77 5.66 -3.01 3.23
N PRO A 78 6.04 -4.25 2.86
CA PRO A 78 5.34 -5.44 3.37
C PRO A 78 5.88 -5.83 4.73
N MET A 79 4.97 -6.24 5.62
CA MET A 79 5.33 -6.61 6.98
C MET A 79 4.58 -7.86 7.39
N LEU A 80 5.16 -8.63 8.32
CA LEU A 80 4.46 -9.71 8.97
C LEU A 80 4.32 -9.38 10.44
N SER A 81 3.12 -9.57 10.99
CA SER A 81 2.91 -9.35 12.41
C SER A 81 3.50 -10.51 13.20
N ILE A 82 3.51 -10.38 14.52
CA ILE A 82 3.99 -11.45 15.39
C ILE A 82 3.16 -12.71 15.21
N ASN A 83 1.89 -12.55 14.81
CA ASN A 83 0.99 -13.68 14.54
C ASN A 83 1.04 -14.11 13.08
N ARG A 84 2.03 -13.64 12.34
CA ARG A 84 2.26 -13.99 10.94
C ARG A 84 1.16 -13.51 10.01
N GLU A 85 0.47 -12.47 10.42
CA GLU A 85 -0.53 -11.84 9.56
C GLU A 85 0.18 -10.90 8.58
N LYS A 86 -0.11 -11.03 7.30
CA LYS A 86 0.46 -10.18 6.26
C LYS A 86 -0.20 -8.81 6.32
N TYR A 87 0.60 -7.76 6.34
CA TYR A 87 0.06 -6.41 6.26
C TYR A 87 1.11 -5.50 5.62
N VAL A 88 0.74 -4.25 5.43
CA VAL A 88 1.63 -3.26 4.85
C VAL A 88 1.61 -2.02 5.72
N ARG A 89 2.68 -1.25 5.64
CA ARG A 89 2.76 0.02 6.34
C ARG A 89 3.63 0.95 5.53
N SER A 90 3.57 2.24 5.85
CA SER A 90 4.48 3.18 5.21
C SER A 90 5.88 3.00 5.78
N ASN A 91 6.89 3.22 4.93
CA ASN A 91 8.28 3.18 5.37
C ASN A 91 8.45 4.32 6.38
N PRO A 92 8.97 4.05 7.60
CA PRO A 92 9.08 5.09 8.62
C PRO A 92 9.97 6.24 8.15
N ASP A 93 9.51 7.46 8.40
CA ASP A 93 10.32 8.63 8.12
C ASP A 93 11.01 9.06 9.43
N VAL A 94 11.57 10.26 9.43
CA VAL A 94 12.28 10.73 10.62
C VAL A 94 11.36 10.90 11.81
N TYR A 95 10.07 11.03 11.58
CA TYR A 95 9.09 11.18 12.66
C TYR A 95 8.50 9.84 13.09
N LYS A 96 8.84 8.78 12.38
CA LYS A 96 8.41 7.42 12.72
C LYS A 96 6.90 7.26 12.70
N ARG A 97 6.23 8.04 11.88
CA ARG A 97 4.79 7.94 11.71
C ARG A 97 4.47 6.92 10.64
N ASP A 98 3.30 6.32 10.75
CA ASP A 98 2.78 5.48 9.68
C ASP A 98 1.80 6.31 8.87
N ASP A 99 2.30 6.90 7.79
CA ASP A 99 1.51 7.79 6.97
C ASP A 99 0.33 7.07 6.31
N LEU A 100 0.42 5.75 6.18
CA LEU A 100 -0.70 5.00 5.61
C LEU A 100 -1.96 5.18 6.45
N LEU A 101 -1.81 5.23 7.78
CA LEU A 101 -2.97 5.40 8.67
C LEU A 101 -3.56 6.80 8.62
N ASP A 102 -2.84 7.74 8.02
CA ASP A 102 -3.33 9.11 7.88
C ASP A 102 -4.15 9.32 6.61
N LEU A 103 -4.25 8.32 5.75
CA LEU A 103 -5.07 8.43 4.55
C LEU A 103 -6.56 8.47 4.92
N PRO A 104 -7.39 9.07 4.07
CA PRO A 104 -8.83 9.04 4.30
C PRO A 104 -9.35 7.61 4.43
N ARG A 105 -10.30 7.42 5.32
CA ARG A 105 -10.88 6.10 5.59
C ARG A 105 -12.29 6.02 5.04
N GLU A 106 -12.58 4.88 4.46
CA GLU A 106 -13.94 4.64 3.93
C GLU A 106 -14.56 3.39 4.47
#